data_8dbbefacaa7888c5c20a7c4191c7c9e8
#
_entry.id   8dbbefacaa7888c5c20a7c4191c7c9e8
#
_cell.length_a   1.000
_cell.length_b   1.000
_cell.length_c   1.000
_cell.angle_alpha   90.00
_cell.angle_beta   90.00
_cell.angle_gamma   90.00
#
_symmetry.space_group_name_H-M   'P 1'
#
loop_
_entity.id
_entity.type
_entity.pdbx_description
1 polymer ?
#
loop_
_entity_poly.entity_id
_entity_poly.type
_entity_poly.pdbx_seq_one_letter_code
_entity_poly.pdbx_strand_id
1 'polypeptide(L)'
;RQVRYQWLTGIAQSEGYDYIAVAHHKDDQAESILAHLIRGTGLNGLTGMAVVSNDYTVPVVRPLLDVTKEELLLYLKEKDISYCIDRTNEDVRYQRNRIRHRIIPELKAINPIVSDAIVRLGASVREDISLISNLTDMAFDELVTISDEGAFISRRGLRKEPLAIQRRLWQRLVSILDPEIKLTTAHQEQLLDIVNTGEEKTFNIKSIKVSAQCDTIKVYCKH
;
A
#
# COMPACT_ATOMS: atom_id res chain seq x y z
N ARG A 1 -11.88 -13.25 1.75
CA ARG A 1 -10.48 -13.05 2.15
C ARG A 1 -10.37 -12.63 3.62
N GLN A 2 -11.05 -11.59 4.04
CA GLN A 2 -10.98 -11.05 5.40
C GLN A 2 -11.31 -12.12 6.46
N VAL A 3 -12.43 -12.85 6.32
CA VAL A 3 -12.84 -13.92 7.23
C VAL A 3 -11.75 -14.99 7.39
N ARG A 4 -11.10 -15.41 6.28
CA ARG A 4 -10.03 -16.41 6.33
C ARG A 4 -8.83 -15.94 7.16
N TYR A 5 -8.40 -14.68 6.99
CA TYR A 5 -7.27 -14.15 7.76
C TYR A 5 -7.63 -13.91 9.23
N GLN A 6 -8.86 -13.47 9.53
CA GLN A 6 -9.33 -13.38 10.91
C GLN A 6 -9.32 -14.75 11.62
N TRP A 7 -9.78 -15.79 10.94
CA TRP A 7 -9.76 -17.15 11.46
C TRP A 7 -8.34 -17.66 11.67
N LEU A 8 -7.43 -17.50 10.69
CA LEU A 8 -6.02 -17.87 10.82
C LEU A 8 -5.32 -17.12 11.96
N THR A 9 -5.59 -15.82 12.11
CA THR A 9 -5.05 -15.00 13.20
C THR A 9 -5.53 -15.49 14.55
N GLY A 10 -6.81 -15.84 14.67
CA GLY A 10 -7.37 -16.42 15.91
C GLY A 10 -6.66 -17.72 16.31
N ILE A 11 -6.45 -18.64 15.35
CA ILE A 11 -5.70 -19.88 15.62
C ILE A 11 -4.25 -19.57 15.99
N ALA A 12 -3.57 -18.70 15.24
CA ALA A 12 -2.19 -18.39 15.51
C ALA A 12 -1.99 -17.80 16.92
N GLN A 13 -2.90 -16.95 17.37
CA GLN A 13 -2.88 -16.39 18.71
C GLN A 13 -3.17 -17.45 19.79
N SER A 14 -4.18 -18.32 19.60
CA SER A 14 -4.53 -19.34 20.58
C SER A 14 -3.46 -20.42 20.76
N GLU A 15 -2.73 -20.74 19.68
CA GLU A 15 -1.68 -21.76 19.67
C GLU A 15 -0.27 -21.18 19.87
N GLY A 16 -0.14 -19.85 20.00
CA GLY A 16 1.13 -19.16 20.26
C GLY A 16 2.10 -19.14 19.07
N TYR A 17 1.57 -19.10 17.83
CA TYR A 17 2.40 -18.96 16.63
C TYR A 17 2.80 -17.50 16.38
N ASP A 18 4.06 -17.28 16.01
CA ASP A 18 4.61 -15.96 15.71
C ASP A 18 4.24 -15.45 14.32
N TYR A 19 3.93 -16.35 13.37
CA TYR A 19 3.67 -16.01 11.96
C TYR A 19 2.60 -16.89 11.33
N ILE A 20 1.94 -16.35 10.32
CA ILE A 20 1.05 -17.08 9.42
C ILE A 20 1.74 -17.18 8.06
N ALA A 21 2.19 -18.37 7.65
CA ALA A 21 2.76 -18.57 6.33
C ALA A 21 1.66 -18.83 5.29
N VAL A 22 1.75 -18.15 4.13
CA VAL A 22 0.82 -18.36 3.00
C VAL A 22 1.59 -18.62 1.72
N ALA A 23 1.05 -19.51 0.89
CA ALA A 23 1.67 -19.99 -0.35
C ALA A 23 1.39 -19.08 -1.56
N HIS A 24 1.44 -17.76 -1.38
CA HIS A 24 1.45 -16.85 -2.53
C HIS A 24 2.80 -16.95 -3.24
N HIS A 25 2.77 -17.00 -4.55
CA HIS A 25 3.93 -17.21 -5.41
C HIS A 25 4.10 -16.06 -6.42
N LYS A 26 5.15 -16.11 -7.24
CA LYS A 26 5.54 -15.05 -8.17
C LYS A 26 4.43 -14.68 -9.18
N ASP A 27 3.70 -15.65 -9.68
CA ASP A 27 2.58 -15.37 -10.60
C ASP A 27 1.44 -14.63 -9.87
N ASP A 28 1.16 -14.95 -8.59
CA ASP A 28 0.19 -14.22 -7.78
C ASP A 28 0.62 -12.75 -7.59
N GLN A 29 1.92 -12.48 -7.55
CA GLN A 29 2.48 -11.13 -7.45
C GLN A 29 2.16 -10.33 -8.71
N ALA A 30 2.46 -10.89 -9.89
CA ALA A 30 2.13 -10.26 -11.17
C ALA A 30 0.62 -10.00 -11.32
N GLU A 31 -0.23 -10.98 -10.96
CA GLU A 31 -1.69 -10.81 -10.94
C GLU A 31 -2.14 -9.67 -10.04
N SER A 32 -1.55 -9.56 -8.85
CA SER A 32 -1.89 -8.52 -7.87
C SER A 32 -1.54 -7.13 -8.39
N ILE A 33 -0.35 -6.96 -8.97
CA ILE A 33 0.10 -5.69 -9.55
C ILE A 33 -0.81 -5.28 -10.71
N LEU A 34 -1.11 -6.19 -11.64
CA LEU A 34 -2.04 -5.95 -12.75
C LEU A 34 -3.45 -5.60 -12.25
N ALA A 35 -3.96 -6.30 -11.25
CA ALA A 35 -5.26 -6.01 -10.68
C ALA A 35 -5.33 -4.60 -10.06
N HIS A 36 -4.26 -4.13 -9.43
CA HIS A 36 -4.17 -2.77 -8.91
C HIS A 36 -4.08 -1.74 -10.03
N LEU A 37 -3.25 -2.00 -11.04
CA LEU A 37 -3.11 -1.13 -12.21
C LEU A 37 -4.45 -0.93 -12.94
N ILE A 38 -5.20 -2.01 -13.20
CA ILE A 38 -6.51 -1.97 -13.86
C ILE A 38 -7.54 -1.16 -13.06
N ARG A 39 -7.49 -1.20 -11.73
CA ARG A 39 -8.40 -0.42 -10.88
C ARG A 39 -8.03 1.06 -10.76
N GLY A 40 -6.86 1.44 -11.24
CA GLY A 40 -6.27 2.75 -10.98
C GLY A 40 -5.66 2.80 -9.58
N THR A 41 -4.36 2.92 -9.49
CA THR A 41 -3.64 2.96 -8.22
C THR A 41 -2.52 3.98 -8.27
N GLY A 42 -2.13 4.52 -7.10
CA GLY A 42 -0.84 5.18 -6.93
C GLY A 42 0.30 4.15 -6.82
N LEU A 43 1.52 4.64 -6.63
CA LEU A 43 2.73 3.81 -6.56
C LEU A 43 2.62 2.64 -5.58
N ASN A 44 1.99 2.85 -4.41
CA ASN A 44 1.83 1.80 -3.40
C ASN A 44 1.13 0.54 -3.90
N GLY A 45 0.14 0.66 -4.79
CA GLY A 45 -0.53 -0.51 -5.36
C GLY A 45 0.32 -1.26 -6.40
N LEU A 46 1.34 -0.62 -6.96
CA LEU A 46 2.26 -1.25 -7.91
C LEU A 46 3.36 -2.07 -7.24
N THR A 47 3.58 -1.93 -5.93
CA THR A 47 4.58 -2.73 -5.20
C THR A 47 4.20 -4.21 -5.08
N GLY A 48 2.94 -4.54 -5.36
CA GLY A 48 2.40 -5.89 -5.16
C GLY A 48 2.27 -6.27 -3.67
N MET A 49 2.47 -7.55 -3.37
CA MET A 49 2.41 -8.06 -1.99
C MET A 49 3.79 -7.95 -1.33
N ALA A 50 3.84 -7.56 -0.06
CA ALA A 50 5.05 -7.61 0.73
C ALA A 50 5.38 -9.06 1.15
N VAL A 51 6.68 -9.38 1.32
CA VAL A 51 7.13 -10.67 1.85
C VAL A 51 6.58 -10.87 3.27
N VAL A 52 6.66 -9.83 4.09
CA VAL A 52 6.05 -9.79 5.43
C VAL A 52 5.01 -8.67 5.46
N SER A 53 3.81 -8.95 5.94
CA SER A 53 2.73 -7.98 6.11
C SER A 53 2.29 -7.97 7.56
N ASN A 54 2.28 -6.78 8.16
CA ASN A 54 1.82 -6.53 9.53
C ASN A 54 0.38 -5.98 9.58
N ASP A 55 -0.41 -6.21 8.52
CA ASP A 55 -1.81 -5.76 8.43
C ASP A 55 -2.75 -6.49 9.41
N TYR A 56 -2.26 -7.54 10.07
CA TYR A 56 -2.99 -8.37 11.02
C TYR A 56 -2.23 -8.43 12.35
N THR A 57 -2.91 -8.82 13.41
CA THR A 57 -2.31 -8.94 14.75
C THR A 57 -1.14 -9.94 14.79
N VAL A 58 -1.23 -11.02 13.99
CA VAL A 58 -0.11 -11.94 13.75
C VAL A 58 0.42 -11.68 12.34
N PRO A 59 1.74 -11.42 12.16
CA PRO A 59 2.32 -11.13 10.86
C PRO A 59 2.11 -12.26 9.85
N VAL A 60 1.83 -11.89 8.60
CA VAL A 60 1.67 -12.83 7.49
C VAL A 60 2.93 -12.85 6.63
N VAL A 61 3.56 -14.00 6.49
CA VAL A 61 4.76 -14.20 5.68
C VAL A 61 4.44 -14.93 4.37
N ARG A 62 5.16 -14.60 3.30
CA ARG A 62 5.00 -15.14 1.95
C ARG A 62 6.34 -15.64 1.42
N PRO A 63 6.80 -16.80 1.88
CA PRO A 63 8.17 -17.28 1.55
C PRO A 63 8.34 -17.68 0.08
N LEU A 64 7.26 -17.86 -0.69
CA LEU A 64 7.30 -18.33 -2.07
C LEU A 64 7.11 -17.21 -3.12
N LEU A 65 7.18 -15.93 -2.74
CA LEU A 65 6.91 -14.81 -3.65
C LEU A 65 7.88 -14.70 -4.84
N ASP A 66 9.08 -15.26 -4.72
CA ASP A 66 10.10 -15.26 -5.77
C ASP A 66 10.09 -16.54 -6.61
N VAL A 67 9.28 -17.54 -6.24
CA VAL A 67 9.16 -18.84 -6.90
C VAL A 67 7.95 -18.84 -7.83
N THR A 68 8.10 -19.34 -9.07
CA THR A 68 7.01 -19.49 -10.02
C THR A 68 6.11 -20.69 -9.66
N LYS A 69 4.87 -20.67 -10.14
CA LYS A 69 3.98 -21.82 -10.00
C LYS A 69 4.55 -23.06 -10.69
N GLU A 70 5.22 -22.88 -11.81
CA GLU A 70 5.84 -23.98 -12.57
C GLU A 70 6.95 -24.67 -11.78
N GLU A 71 7.86 -23.89 -11.16
CA GLU A 71 8.91 -24.41 -10.28
C GLU A 71 8.32 -25.15 -9.07
N LEU A 72 7.24 -24.65 -8.48
CA LEU A 72 6.56 -25.33 -7.37
C LEU A 72 5.95 -26.66 -7.81
N LEU A 73 5.32 -26.72 -8.98
CA LEU A 73 4.75 -27.96 -9.51
C LEU A 73 5.84 -28.98 -9.85
N LEU A 74 6.98 -28.52 -10.39
CA LEU A 74 8.13 -29.39 -10.67
C LEU A 74 8.69 -29.98 -9.36
N TYR A 75 8.88 -29.16 -8.33
CA TYR A 75 9.32 -29.59 -7.02
C TYR A 75 8.38 -30.65 -6.40
N LEU A 76 7.06 -30.42 -6.45
CA LEU A 76 6.08 -31.38 -5.94
C LEU A 76 6.16 -32.71 -6.68
N LYS A 77 6.34 -32.66 -8.01
CA LYS A 77 6.50 -33.86 -8.86
C LYS A 77 7.80 -34.61 -8.52
N GLU A 78 8.91 -33.92 -8.35
CA GLU A 78 10.20 -34.53 -7.98
C GLU A 78 10.16 -35.21 -6.60
N LYS A 79 9.35 -34.67 -5.68
CA LYS A 79 9.18 -35.20 -4.32
C LYS A 79 8.02 -36.19 -4.19
N ASP A 80 7.34 -36.52 -5.29
CA ASP A 80 6.14 -37.38 -5.31
C ASP A 80 5.05 -36.94 -4.33
N ILE A 81 4.86 -35.60 -4.20
CA ILE A 81 3.86 -35.02 -3.31
C ILE A 81 2.59 -34.75 -4.10
N SER A 82 1.49 -35.38 -3.69
CA SER A 82 0.17 -35.13 -4.27
C SER A 82 -0.41 -33.78 -3.82
N TYR A 83 -1.16 -33.12 -4.69
CA TYR A 83 -1.87 -31.88 -4.39
C TYR A 83 -3.26 -31.85 -4.99
N CYS A 84 -4.16 -31.06 -4.38
CA CYS A 84 -5.51 -30.90 -4.89
C CYS A 84 -5.62 -29.67 -5.78
N ILE A 85 -6.38 -29.81 -6.87
CA ILE A 85 -6.73 -28.69 -7.76
C ILE A 85 -8.14 -28.21 -7.37
N ASP A 86 -8.23 -26.97 -6.92
CA ASP A 86 -9.52 -26.32 -6.65
C ASP A 86 -10.15 -25.85 -7.97
N ARG A 87 -11.27 -26.47 -8.36
CA ARG A 87 -12.01 -26.14 -9.59
C ARG A 87 -12.52 -24.72 -9.64
N THR A 88 -12.69 -24.05 -8.49
CA THR A 88 -13.14 -22.64 -8.45
C THR A 88 -12.06 -21.68 -9.01
N ASN A 89 -10.83 -22.12 -9.13
CA ASN A 89 -9.74 -21.35 -9.76
C ASN A 89 -9.93 -21.13 -11.27
N GLU A 90 -10.83 -21.88 -11.92
CA GLU A 90 -11.13 -21.74 -13.35
C GLU A 90 -12.25 -20.72 -13.63
N ASP A 91 -12.97 -20.28 -12.60
CA ASP A 91 -14.12 -19.40 -12.75
C ASP A 91 -13.69 -17.96 -13.10
N VAL A 92 -13.75 -17.63 -14.39
CA VAL A 92 -13.37 -16.31 -14.94
C VAL A 92 -14.32 -15.15 -14.59
N ARG A 93 -15.42 -15.40 -13.85
CA ARG A 93 -16.26 -14.34 -13.29
C ARG A 93 -15.49 -13.51 -12.26
N TYR A 94 -14.55 -14.12 -11.57
CA TYR A 94 -13.66 -13.42 -10.64
C TYR A 94 -12.56 -12.69 -11.41
N GLN A 95 -12.38 -11.40 -11.11
CA GLN A 95 -11.38 -10.54 -11.76
C GLN A 95 -9.98 -11.16 -11.76
N ARG A 96 -9.56 -11.77 -10.65
CA ARG A 96 -8.24 -12.38 -10.53
C ARG A 96 -8.07 -13.57 -11.48
N ASN A 97 -9.07 -14.46 -11.56
CA ASN A 97 -9.04 -15.59 -12.48
C ASN A 97 -9.06 -15.11 -13.95
N ARG A 98 -9.79 -14.02 -14.25
CA ARG A 98 -9.78 -13.42 -15.58
C ARG A 98 -8.38 -12.87 -15.94
N ILE A 99 -7.68 -12.24 -15.00
CA ILE A 99 -6.29 -11.80 -15.21
C ILE A 99 -5.39 -13.00 -15.50
N ARG A 100 -5.45 -14.05 -14.67
CA ARG A 100 -4.67 -15.27 -14.77
C ARG A 100 -4.88 -16.01 -16.08
N HIS A 101 -6.15 -16.24 -16.48
CA HIS A 101 -6.50 -17.15 -17.57
C HIS A 101 -6.68 -16.47 -18.93
N ARG A 102 -6.79 -15.12 -18.97
CA ARG A 102 -6.98 -14.39 -20.22
C ARG A 102 -5.93 -13.30 -20.44
N ILE A 103 -5.73 -12.41 -19.47
CA ILE A 103 -4.88 -11.23 -19.67
C ILE A 103 -3.40 -11.61 -19.67
N ILE A 104 -2.92 -12.35 -18.67
CA ILE A 104 -1.51 -12.77 -18.60
C ILE A 104 -1.11 -13.62 -19.80
N PRO A 105 -1.89 -14.61 -20.28
CA PRO A 105 -1.55 -15.36 -21.48
C PRO A 105 -1.41 -14.47 -22.73
N GLU A 106 -2.30 -13.51 -22.95
CA GLU A 106 -2.19 -12.54 -24.05
C GLU A 106 -0.93 -11.68 -23.95
N LEU A 107 -0.63 -11.20 -22.74
CA LEU A 107 0.61 -10.47 -22.52
C LEU A 107 1.85 -11.32 -22.73
N LYS A 108 1.82 -12.61 -22.35
CA LYS A 108 2.91 -13.57 -22.61
C LYS A 108 3.10 -13.88 -24.09
N ALA A 109 2.05 -13.82 -24.90
CA ALA A 109 2.15 -13.94 -26.35
C ALA A 109 2.94 -12.80 -26.99
N ILE A 110 2.89 -11.60 -26.40
CA ILE A 110 3.66 -10.42 -26.81
C ILE A 110 5.07 -10.46 -26.21
N ASN A 111 5.18 -10.77 -24.92
CA ASN A 111 6.43 -10.84 -24.18
C ASN A 111 6.41 -12.05 -23.23
N PRO A 112 7.11 -13.15 -23.56
CA PRO A 112 7.11 -14.39 -22.75
C PRO A 112 7.53 -14.17 -21.28
N ILE A 113 8.36 -13.17 -21.01
CA ILE A 113 8.85 -12.85 -19.64
C ILE A 113 8.07 -11.70 -18.98
N VAL A 114 6.85 -11.39 -19.44
CA VAL A 114 6.07 -10.24 -18.92
C VAL A 114 5.77 -10.34 -17.44
N SER A 115 5.52 -11.54 -16.90
CA SER A 115 5.28 -11.74 -15.47
C SER A 115 6.51 -11.31 -14.64
N ASP A 116 7.71 -11.69 -15.09
CA ASP A 116 8.96 -11.26 -14.45
C ASP A 116 9.18 -9.76 -14.58
N ALA A 117 8.86 -9.18 -15.73
CA ALA A 117 8.96 -7.74 -15.93
C ALA A 117 8.04 -6.97 -14.97
N ILE A 118 6.81 -7.43 -14.79
CA ILE A 118 5.84 -6.83 -13.84
C ILE A 118 6.34 -6.95 -12.39
N VAL A 119 6.88 -8.10 -12.00
CA VAL A 119 7.40 -8.30 -10.64
C VAL A 119 8.63 -7.42 -10.40
N ARG A 120 9.56 -7.33 -11.36
CA ARG A 120 10.72 -6.42 -11.28
C ARG A 120 10.30 -4.96 -11.18
N LEU A 121 9.30 -4.52 -11.96
CA LEU A 121 8.74 -3.17 -11.81
C LEU A 121 8.25 -2.94 -10.38
N GLY A 122 7.50 -3.89 -9.81
CA GLY A 122 7.01 -3.79 -8.44
C GLY A 122 8.14 -3.70 -7.39
N ALA A 123 9.25 -4.40 -7.61
CA ALA A 123 10.43 -4.33 -6.75
C ALA A 123 11.08 -2.94 -6.83
N SER A 124 11.33 -2.41 -8.04
CA SER A 124 11.90 -1.09 -8.24
C SER A 124 11.02 0.02 -7.61
N VAL A 125 9.71 -0.03 -7.85
CA VAL A 125 8.77 0.93 -7.24
C VAL A 125 8.80 0.87 -5.71
N ARG A 126 9.02 -0.31 -5.11
CA ARG A 126 9.13 -0.45 -3.66
C ARG A 126 10.37 0.26 -3.11
N GLU A 127 11.51 0.17 -3.82
CA GLU A 127 12.74 0.87 -3.46
C GLU A 127 12.54 2.40 -3.53
N ASP A 128 11.93 2.90 -4.61
CA ASP A 128 11.60 4.32 -4.77
C ASP A 128 10.67 4.82 -3.65
N ILE A 129 9.64 4.03 -3.30
CA ILE A 129 8.72 4.37 -2.20
C ILE A 129 9.47 4.41 -0.86
N SER A 130 10.39 3.49 -0.62
CA SER A 130 11.19 3.48 0.62
C SER A 130 12.01 4.77 0.73
N LEU A 131 12.68 5.19 -0.34
CA LEU A 131 13.41 6.46 -0.37
C LEU A 131 12.49 7.66 -0.11
N ILE A 132 11.36 7.72 -0.81
CA ILE A 132 10.39 8.82 -0.64
C ILE A 132 9.81 8.82 0.80
N SER A 133 9.58 7.64 1.39
CA SER A 133 9.12 7.53 2.78
C SER A 133 10.15 8.12 3.74
N ASN A 134 11.43 7.74 3.61
CA ASN A 134 12.50 8.26 4.45
C ASN A 134 12.62 9.79 4.33
N LEU A 135 12.56 10.34 3.11
CA LEU A 135 12.56 11.79 2.90
C LEU A 135 11.33 12.47 3.53
N THR A 136 10.17 11.81 3.47
CA THR A 136 8.95 12.31 4.12
C THR A 136 9.08 12.30 5.63
N ASP A 137 9.70 11.26 6.21
CA ASP A 137 9.94 11.15 7.65
C ASP A 137 10.88 12.25 8.13
N MET A 138 11.96 12.51 7.42
CA MET A 138 12.89 13.62 7.72
C MET A 138 12.18 14.97 7.67
N ALA A 139 11.41 15.24 6.60
CA ALA A 139 10.65 16.48 6.48
C ALA A 139 9.57 16.61 7.56
N PHE A 140 8.93 15.50 7.96
CA PHE A 140 7.94 15.48 9.02
C PHE A 140 8.56 15.88 10.37
N ASP A 141 9.70 15.27 10.71
CA ASP A 141 10.39 15.53 11.97
C ASP A 141 10.95 16.97 12.06
N GLU A 142 11.33 17.57 10.92
CA GLU A 142 11.80 18.95 10.83
C GLU A 142 10.66 19.98 10.88
N LEU A 143 9.55 19.69 10.18
CA LEU A 143 8.53 20.69 9.87
C LEU A 143 7.27 20.61 10.74
N VAL A 144 7.04 19.49 11.45
CA VAL A 144 5.80 19.24 12.20
C VAL A 144 6.09 19.12 13.68
N THR A 145 5.36 19.89 14.48
CA THR A 145 5.35 19.77 15.95
C THR A 145 3.97 19.31 16.38
N ILE A 146 3.88 18.22 17.13
CA ILE A 146 2.63 17.70 17.69
C ILE A 146 2.55 18.08 19.17
N SER A 147 1.39 18.58 19.60
CA SER A 147 1.07 18.94 20.99
C SER A 147 -0.36 18.51 21.32
N ASP A 148 -0.76 18.70 22.59
CA ASP A 148 -2.13 18.44 23.04
C ASP A 148 -3.17 19.33 22.34
N GLU A 149 -2.76 20.49 21.81
CA GLU A 149 -3.62 21.39 21.05
C GLU A 149 -3.76 21.05 19.56
N GLY A 150 -3.04 20.03 19.09
CA GLY A 150 -2.97 19.60 17.69
C GLY A 150 -1.56 19.63 17.10
N ALA A 151 -1.47 19.61 15.80
CA ALA A 151 -0.21 19.68 15.08
C ALA A 151 0.02 21.07 14.46
N PHE A 152 1.26 21.51 14.48
CA PHE A 152 1.72 22.75 13.87
C PHE A 152 2.75 22.44 12.80
N ILE A 153 2.60 23.04 11.61
CA ILE A 153 3.47 22.83 10.46
C ILE A 153 4.07 24.19 10.04
N SER A 154 5.38 24.22 9.79
CA SER A 154 6.00 25.37 9.12
C SER A 154 5.54 25.44 7.67
N ARG A 155 4.71 26.43 7.34
CA ARG A 155 4.18 26.65 6.00
C ARG A 155 5.29 26.95 4.99
N ARG A 156 6.24 27.80 5.38
CA ARG A 156 7.39 28.17 4.57
C ARG A 156 8.31 26.97 4.32
N GLY A 157 8.53 26.15 5.35
CA GLY A 157 9.29 24.90 5.23
C GLY A 157 8.61 23.95 4.25
N LEU A 158 7.33 23.66 4.48
CA LEU A 158 6.57 22.73 3.65
C LEU A 158 6.45 23.17 2.18
N ARG A 159 6.38 24.47 1.91
CA ARG A 159 6.37 25.01 0.54
C ARG A 159 7.64 24.72 -0.24
N LYS A 160 8.78 24.54 0.43
CA LYS A 160 10.06 24.22 -0.22
C LYS A 160 10.19 22.74 -0.60
N GLU A 161 9.38 21.90 0.05
CA GLU A 161 9.38 20.47 -0.21
C GLU A 161 8.77 20.14 -1.57
N PRO A 162 9.26 19.09 -2.28
CA PRO A 162 8.61 18.55 -3.46
C PRO A 162 7.16 18.18 -3.21
N LEU A 163 6.27 18.36 -4.20
CA LEU A 163 4.84 18.02 -4.08
C LEU A 163 4.58 16.58 -3.62
N ALA A 164 5.48 15.65 -4.01
CA ALA A 164 5.40 14.25 -3.58
C ALA A 164 5.58 14.09 -2.07
N ILE A 165 6.46 14.88 -1.45
CA ILE A 165 6.70 14.91 -0.01
C ILE A 165 5.56 15.63 0.69
N GLN A 166 5.13 16.81 0.20
CA GLN A 166 4.01 17.56 0.76
C GLN A 166 2.75 16.67 0.90
N ARG A 167 2.38 15.93 -0.19
CA ARG A 167 1.21 15.04 -0.18
C ARG A 167 1.33 13.92 0.85
N ARG A 168 2.51 13.31 1.00
CA ARG A 168 2.74 12.23 1.95
C ARG A 168 2.79 12.70 3.38
N LEU A 169 3.39 13.87 3.61
CA LEU A 169 3.40 14.51 4.92
C LEU A 169 1.96 14.76 5.41
N TRP A 170 1.08 15.27 4.55
CA TRP A 170 -0.33 15.43 4.86
C TRP A 170 -1.03 14.10 5.14
N GLN A 171 -0.77 13.06 4.34
CA GLN A 171 -1.34 11.73 4.58
C GLN A 171 -0.89 11.16 5.93
N ARG A 172 0.40 11.28 6.26
CA ARG A 172 0.96 10.83 7.54
C ARG A 172 0.33 11.59 8.70
N LEU A 173 0.29 12.91 8.65
CA LEU A 173 -0.26 13.74 9.71
C LEU A 173 -1.74 13.43 9.97
N VAL A 174 -2.55 13.38 8.92
CA VAL A 174 -3.98 13.04 9.04
C VAL A 174 -4.18 11.66 9.63
N SER A 175 -3.36 10.67 9.23
CA SER A 175 -3.43 9.31 9.78
C SER A 175 -3.02 9.23 11.26
N ILE A 176 -2.15 10.13 11.74
CA ILE A 176 -1.79 10.22 13.17
C ILE A 176 -2.95 10.83 13.97
N LEU A 177 -3.59 11.87 13.44
CA LEU A 177 -4.68 12.58 14.14
C LEU A 177 -5.99 11.80 14.13
N ASP A 178 -6.31 11.15 13.01
CA ASP A 178 -7.51 10.33 12.84
C ASP A 178 -7.27 9.24 11.77
N PRO A 179 -6.98 7.99 12.18
CA PRO A 179 -6.70 6.87 11.28
C PRO A 179 -7.87 6.49 10.35
N GLU A 180 -9.12 6.88 10.69
CA GLU A 180 -10.30 6.59 9.89
C GLU A 180 -10.45 7.52 8.67
N ILE A 181 -9.69 8.62 8.62
CA ILE A 181 -9.75 9.59 7.54
C ILE A 181 -8.80 9.16 6.41
N LYS A 182 -9.39 8.93 5.24
CA LYS A 182 -8.64 8.79 3.98
C LYS A 182 -8.77 10.07 3.18
N LEU A 183 -7.63 10.70 2.88
CA LEU A 183 -7.60 11.89 2.04
C LEU A 183 -8.00 11.57 0.60
N THR A 184 -9.01 12.26 0.09
CA THR A 184 -9.40 12.24 -1.34
C THR A 184 -8.48 13.16 -2.14
N THR A 185 -8.51 13.07 -3.47
CA THR A 185 -7.79 14.00 -4.36
C THR A 185 -8.18 15.45 -4.08
N ALA A 186 -9.47 15.73 -3.91
CA ALA A 186 -9.96 17.07 -3.58
C ALA A 186 -9.41 17.59 -2.24
N HIS A 187 -9.34 16.73 -1.22
CA HIS A 187 -8.71 17.11 0.05
C HIS A 187 -7.22 17.44 -0.13
N GLN A 188 -6.49 16.66 -0.92
CA GLN A 188 -5.08 16.92 -1.19
C GLN A 188 -4.86 18.23 -1.94
N GLU A 189 -5.71 18.56 -2.91
CA GLU A 189 -5.65 19.83 -3.63
C GLU A 189 -5.87 21.03 -2.70
N GLN A 190 -6.86 20.95 -1.81
CA GLN A 190 -7.11 21.98 -0.79
C GLN A 190 -5.91 22.16 0.17
N LEU A 191 -5.30 21.05 0.60
CA LEU A 191 -4.12 21.06 1.45
C LEU A 191 -2.89 21.65 0.76
N LEU A 192 -2.70 21.39 -0.53
CA LEU A 192 -1.63 22.00 -1.31
C LEU A 192 -1.90 23.48 -1.58
N ASP A 193 -3.15 23.87 -1.79
CA ASP A 193 -3.53 25.27 -1.99
C ASP A 193 -3.22 26.09 -0.73
N ILE A 194 -3.57 25.61 0.46
CA ILE A 194 -3.27 26.28 1.72
C ILE A 194 -1.77 26.49 1.96
N VAL A 195 -0.93 25.56 1.46
CA VAL A 195 0.53 25.70 1.53
C VAL A 195 1.03 26.80 0.59
N ASN A 196 0.47 26.91 -0.62
CA ASN A 196 1.05 27.68 -1.72
C ASN A 196 0.52 29.11 -1.85
N THR A 197 -0.74 29.40 -1.49
CA THR A 197 -1.36 30.73 -1.73
C THR A 197 -0.89 31.82 -0.79
N GLY A 198 -0.38 31.50 0.40
CA GLY A 198 0.05 32.51 1.37
C GLY A 198 -1.10 33.20 2.13
N GLU A 199 -2.35 32.94 1.75
CA GLU A 199 -3.53 33.52 2.38
C GLU A 199 -3.88 32.82 3.70
N GLU A 200 -4.55 33.54 4.59
CA GLU A 200 -5.18 32.93 5.76
C GLU A 200 -6.43 32.18 5.33
N LYS A 201 -6.40 30.87 5.48
CA LYS A 201 -7.49 29.97 5.10
C LYS A 201 -7.79 28.99 6.20
N THR A 202 -9.06 28.63 6.31
CA THR A 202 -9.50 27.57 7.22
C THR A 202 -10.49 26.68 6.48
N PHE A 203 -10.31 25.37 6.58
CA PHE A 203 -11.26 24.38 6.07
C PHE A 203 -11.29 23.13 6.95
N ASN A 204 -12.26 22.26 6.69
CA ASN A 204 -12.48 21.06 7.46
C ASN A 204 -12.34 19.81 6.58
N ILE A 205 -11.69 18.78 7.13
CA ILE A 205 -11.66 17.43 6.57
C ILE A 205 -12.29 16.50 7.61
N LYS A 206 -13.57 16.25 7.52
CA LYS A 206 -14.35 15.49 8.53
C LYS A 206 -14.16 16.07 9.95
N SER A 207 -13.56 15.26 10.86
CA SER A 207 -13.26 15.64 12.25
C SER A 207 -12.08 16.60 12.36
N ILE A 208 -11.24 16.74 11.34
CA ILE A 208 -10.04 17.57 11.38
C ILE A 208 -10.33 18.97 10.85
N LYS A 209 -9.84 19.99 11.55
CA LYS A 209 -9.80 21.37 11.10
C LYS A 209 -8.37 21.77 10.77
N VAL A 210 -8.20 22.41 9.62
CA VAL A 210 -6.91 22.93 9.13
C VAL A 210 -7.04 24.44 9.05
N SER A 211 -6.11 25.19 9.68
CA SER A 211 -6.10 26.64 9.69
C SER A 211 -4.69 27.14 9.44
N ALA A 212 -4.51 27.98 8.43
CA ALA A 212 -3.24 28.63 8.15
C ALA A 212 -3.29 30.10 8.55
N GLN A 213 -2.30 30.52 9.32
CA GLN A 213 -2.07 31.91 9.71
C GLN A 213 -0.58 32.22 9.57
N CYS A 214 -0.26 33.26 8.80
CA CYS A 214 1.13 33.62 8.51
C CYS A 214 1.95 32.41 8.01
N ASP A 215 3.02 32.06 8.74
CA ASP A 215 3.92 30.94 8.40
C ASP A 215 3.55 29.61 9.09
N THR A 216 2.46 29.57 9.85
CA THR A 216 2.08 28.37 10.60
C THR A 216 0.76 27.82 10.09
N ILE A 217 0.71 26.51 9.91
CA ILE A 217 -0.53 25.77 9.67
C ILE A 217 -0.84 24.95 10.92
N LYS A 218 -1.99 25.20 11.55
CA LYS A 218 -2.50 24.44 12.68
C LYS A 218 -3.51 23.40 12.19
N VAL A 219 -3.35 22.17 12.66
CA VAL A 219 -4.21 21.02 12.33
C VAL A 219 -4.66 20.36 13.62
N TYR A 220 -5.96 20.26 13.85
CA TYR A 220 -6.49 19.71 15.10
C TYR A 220 -7.83 19.01 14.90
N CYS A 221 -8.15 18.06 15.77
CA CYS A 221 -9.44 17.41 15.82
C CYS A 221 -10.47 18.36 16.44
N LYS A 222 -11.68 18.40 15.87
CA LYS A 222 -12.83 19.06 16.50
C LYS A 222 -13.35 18.16 17.61
N HIS A 223 -13.44 18.68 18.79
CA HIS A 223 -14.19 18.08 19.88
C HIS A 223 -15.70 18.27 19.70
#